data_860d33feb350c9d5cead96f73323295b
#
_entry.id   860d33feb350c9d5cead96f73323295b
#
_cell.length_a   1.000
_cell.length_b   1.000
_cell.length_c   1.000
_cell.angle_alpha   90.00
_cell.angle_beta   90.00
_cell.angle_gamma   90.00
#
_symmetry.space_group_name_H-M   'P 1'
#
loop_
_entity.id
_entity.type
_entity.pdbx_description
1 polymer ?
#
loop_
_entity_poly.entity_id
_entity_poly.type
_entity_poly.pdbx_seq_one_letter_code
_entity_poly.pdbx_strand_id
1 'polypeptide(L)'
;MPTLGARLKARVDAEVLNGRGFLLLRGLPVERWTMRESATAFYGLGAHLGSARSQNGKGHVLGHVQDLGLDVNDPNVRIYQTHERQTYHTDSCDIVALLCLKTAKSGGLSALVSSTTIFNEMRRQRPDLLKLLFQPIATDRRGEVPEGQKPYFEIPVFNWHAGYLTAIYQRQYVDSAQRFPEAPRLSARHIEALDMFDALTNDPRLHMFMEFKPGDVQLVHNHTMLHDRTSFVDWPEPGRRRHLLRLWLAADHARPLPEVFAQRY
;
A
#
# COMPACT_ATOMS: atom_id res chain seq x y z
N MET A 1 11.50 -7.40 24.17
CA MET A 1 11.75 -8.80 23.70
C MET A 1 12.98 -8.81 22.77
N PRO A 2 14.22 -8.75 23.31
CA PRO A 2 15.41 -8.53 22.47
C PRO A 2 15.63 -9.64 21.41
N THR A 3 15.44 -10.91 21.80
CA THR A 3 15.68 -12.05 20.93
C THR A 3 14.67 -12.15 19.78
N LEU A 4 13.37 -11.93 20.06
CA LEU A 4 12.33 -11.93 19.04
C LEU A 4 12.50 -10.75 18.07
N GLY A 5 12.76 -9.54 18.61
CA GLY A 5 12.99 -8.36 17.80
C GLY A 5 14.17 -8.52 16.85
N ALA A 6 15.32 -9.03 17.34
CA ALA A 6 16.48 -9.28 16.49
C ALA A 6 16.20 -10.30 15.37
N ARG A 7 15.50 -11.40 15.69
CA ARG A 7 15.11 -12.41 14.68
C ARG A 7 14.12 -11.85 13.66
N LEU A 8 13.14 -11.06 14.11
CA LEU A 8 12.15 -10.45 13.23
C LEU A 8 12.85 -9.46 12.28
N LYS A 9 13.72 -8.58 12.82
CA LYS A 9 14.50 -7.64 12.02
C LYS A 9 15.32 -8.36 10.95
N ALA A 10 16.10 -9.37 11.32
CA ALA A 10 16.92 -10.13 10.39
C ALA A 10 16.07 -10.77 9.26
N ARG A 11 14.90 -11.31 9.59
CA ARG A 11 13.99 -11.87 8.57
C ARG A 11 13.41 -10.80 7.66
N VAL A 12 12.99 -9.67 8.21
CA VAL A 12 12.42 -8.56 7.43
C VAL A 12 13.49 -7.97 6.51
N ASP A 13 14.72 -7.78 7.00
CA ASP A 13 15.84 -7.32 6.16
C ASP A 13 16.10 -8.31 5.00
N ALA A 14 16.13 -9.60 5.27
CA ALA A 14 16.44 -10.61 4.25
C ALA A 14 15.27 -10.89 3.28
N GLU A 15 14.04 -11.03 3.80
CA GLU A 15 12.91 -11.49 3.01
C GLU A 15 12.04 -10.34 2.45
N VAL A 16 11.92 -9.23 3.19
CA VAL A 16 11.06 -8.10 2.80
C VAL A 16 11.87 -7.04 2.08
N LEU A 17 12.91 -6.48 2.71
CA LEU A 17 13.66 -5.36 2.13
C LEU A 17 14.59 -5.77 0.99
N ASN A 18 15.26 -6.92 1.13
CA ASN A 18 16.27 -7.40 0.17
C ASN A 18 15.91 -8.74 -0.50
N GLY A 19 14.72 -9.24 -0.30
CA GLY A 19 14.26 -10.53 -0.83
C GLY A 19 13.00 -10.42 -1.69
N ARG A 20 12.06 -11.32 -1.42
CA ARG A 20 10.79 -11.44 -2.20
C ARG A 20 9.81 -10.29 -2.02
N GLY A 21 10.05 -9.38 -1.06
CA GLY A 21 9.25 -8.18 -0.86
C GLY A 21 8.07 -8.35 0.11
N PHE A 22 7.86 -9.51 0.71
CA PHE A 22 6.79 -9.71 1.70
C PHE A 22 7.10 -10.82 2.69
N LEU A 23 6.42 -10.77 3.84
CA LEU A 23 6.46 -11.78 4.89
C LEU A 23 5.07 -11.92 5.52
N LEU A 24 4.66 -13.14 5.82
CA LEU A 24 3.46 -13.44 6.60
C LEU A 24 3.85 -14.14 7.91
N LEU A 25 3.50 -13.51 9.03
CA LEU A 25 3.59 -14.10 10.36
C LEU A 25 2.20 -14.55 10.79
N ARG A 26 2.07 -15.70 11.39
CA ARG A 26 0.77 -16.27 11.82
C ARG A 26 0.72 -16.52 13.31
N GLY A 27 -0.46 -16.43 13.87
CA GLY A 27 -0.76 -16.97 15.19
C GLY A 27 -0.62 -16.00 16.36
N LEU A 28 -0.71 -14.67 16.13
CA LEU A 28 -0.94 -13.77 17.25
C LEU A 28 -2.32 -14.07 17.87
N PRO A 29 -2.44 -14.26 19.20
CA PRO A 29 -3.70 -14.72 19.80
C PRO A 29 -4.71 -13.58 20.01
N VAL A 30 -5.01 -12.83 18.92
CA VAL A 30 -5.89 -11.64 18.94
C VAL A 30 -7.30 -11.93 19.46
N GLU A 31 -7.76 -13.16 19.34
CA GLU A 31 -9.08 -13.58 19.86
C GLU A 31 -9.14 -13.61 21.38
N ARG A 32 -7.96 -13.69 22.05
CA ARG A 32 -7.82 -13.67 23.51
C ARG A 32 -7.45 -12.31 24.05
N TRP A 33 -7.15 -11.38 23.17
CA TRP A 33 -6.66 -10.04 23.50
C TRP A 33 -7.75 -8.99 23.34
N THR A 34 -7.68 -7.98 24.16
CA THR A 34 -8.42 -6.75 23.96
C THR A 34 -7.84 -6.00 22.75
N MET A 35 -8.59 -5.04 22.22
CA MET A 35 -8.10 -4.14 21.18
C MET A 35 -6.80 -3.45 21.58
N ARG A 36 -6.70 -3.00 22.85
CA ARG A 36 -5.50 -2.34 23.37
C ARG A 36 -4.29 -3.26 23.38
N GLU A 37 -4.44 -4.50 23.82
CA GLU A 37 -3.36 -5.48 23.83
C GLU A 37 -2.91 -5.83 22.42
N SER A 38 -3.85 -6.06 21.48
CA SER A 38 -3.57 -6.31 20.07
C SER A 38 -2.82 -5.15 19.43
N ALA A 39 -3.28 -3.91 19.66
CA ALA A 39 -2.64 -2.70 19.15
C ALA A 39 -1.24 -2.50 19.73
N THR A 40 -1.07 -2.73 21.06
CA THR A 40 0.22 -2.61 21.73
C THR A 40 1.23 -3.64 21.21
N ALA A 41 0.82 -4.90 21.09
CA ALA A 41 1.66 -5.97 20.56
C ALA A 41 2.08 -5.69 19.11
N PHE A 42 1.13 -5.28 18.25
CA PHE A 42 1.39 -4.97 16.86
C PHE A 42 2.29 -3.75 16.68
N TYR A 43 2.03 -2.68 17.45
CA TYR A 43 2.90 -1.49 17.45
C TYR A 43 4.31 -1.83 17.94
N GLY A 44 4.42 -2.64 18.99
CA GLY A 44 5.71 -3.13 19.52
C GLY A 44 6.49 -3.96 18.49
N LEU A 45 5.83 -4.80 17.70
CA LEU A 45 6.46 -5.50 16.57
C LEU A 45 6.97 -4.49 15.53
N GLY A 46 6.16 -3.50 15.16
CA GLY A 46 6.54 -2.45 14.23
C GLY A 46 7.76 -1.63 14.68
N ALA A 47 7.84 -1.31 15.97
CA ALA A 47 8.95 -0.54 16.55
C ALA A 47 10.32 -1.26 16.48
N HIS A 48 10.36 -2.57 16.26
CA HIS A 48 11.58 -3.30 15.96
C HIS A 48 12.01 -3.23 14.49
N LEU A 49 11.15 -2.73 13.62
CA LEU A 49 11.35 -2.71 12.16
C LEU A 49 11.60 -1.31 11.59
N GLY A 50 11.25 -0.28 12.36
CA GLY A 50 11.41 1.10 11.95
C GLY A 50 10.46 2.04 12.69
N SER A 51 10.44 3.30 12.27
CA SER A 51 9.61 4.35 12.87
C SER A 51 8.22 4.36 12.22
N ALA A 52 7.18 4.40 13.04
CA ALA A 52 5.81 4.51 12.54
C ALA A 52 5.56 5.92 11.94
N ARG A 53 4.97 5.94 10.74
CA ARG A 53 4.59 7.17 10.03
C ARG A 53 3.11 7.48 10.22
N SER A 54 2.78 8.77 10.19
CA SER A 54 1.39 9.22 10.11
C SER A 54 0.72 8.70 8.83
N GLN A 55 -0.53 8.23 8.97
CA GLN A 55 -1.31 7.69 7.86
C GLN A 55 -2.39 8.66 7.35
N ASN A 56 -2.53 9.80 8.00
CA ASN A 56 -3.49 10.84 7.62
C ASN A 56 -3.09 12.21 8.19
N GLY A 57 -3.77 13.27 7.73
CA GLY A 57 -3.52 14.64 8.18
C GLY A 57 -3.78 14.90 9.67
N LYS A 58 -4.36 13.93 10.42
CA LYS A 58 -4.57 14.02 11.87
C LYS A 58 -3.40 13.45 12.70
N GLY A 59 -2.37 12.95 12.05
CA GLY A 59 -1.19 12.39 12.74
C GLY A 59 -1.36 10.95 13.27
N HIS A 60 -2.40 10.23 12.88
CA HIS A 60 -2.61 8.87 13.35
C HIS A 60 -1.55 7.91 12.79
N VAL A 61 -0.78 7.27 13.66
CA VAL A 61 0.27 6.30 13.29
C VAL A 61 -0.24 4.86 13.23
N LEU A 62 -1.34 4.54 13.93
CA LEU A 62 -2.02 3.25 13.85
C LEU A 62 -3.36 3.44 13.13
N GLY A 63 -3.51 2.79 11.97
CA GLY A 63 -4.72 2.86 11.16
C GLY A 63 -5.67 1.70 11.43
N HIS A 64 -6.97 1.97 11.35
CA HIS A 64 -8.03 0.97 11.36
C HIS A 64 -8.56 0.79 9.94
N VAL A 65 -8.42 -0.42 9.39
CA VAL A 65 -8.88 -0.78 8.04
C VAL A 65 -10.18 -1.57 8.20
N GLN A 66 -11.31 -0.89 7.99
CA GLN A 66 -12.65 -1.43 8.17
C GLN A 66 -13.66 -0.63 7.32
N ASP A 67 -14.79 -1.24 7.01
CA ASP A 67 -15.90 -0.55 6.37
C ASP A 67 -16.62 0.36 7.37
N LEU A 68 -16.66 1.65 7.05
CA LEU A 68 -17.37 2.68 7.83
C LEU A 68 -18.71 3.05 7.17
N GLY A 69 -19.09 2.39 6.07
CA GLY A 69 -20.30 2.69 5.30
C GLY A 69 -20.22 4.02 4.53
N LEU A 70 -19.02 4.50 4.22
CA LEU A 70 -18.81 5.76 3.50
C LEU A 70 -18.97 5.56 1.99
N ASP A 71 -19.40 6.62 1.28
CA ASP A 71 -19.51 6.60 -0.17
C ASP A 71 -18.12 6.70 -0.83
N VAL A 72 -17.77 5.69 -1.59
CA VAL A 72 -16.50 5.62 -2.34
C VAL A 72 -16.36 6.70 -3.41
N ASN A 73 -17.49 7.25 -3.88
CA ASN A 73 -17.52 8.32 -4.88
C ASN A 73 -17.16 9.70 -4.28
N ASP A 74 -17.22 9.86 -2.96
CA ASP A 74 -16.73 11.09 -2.31
C ASP A 74 -15.19 11.17 -2.48
N PRO A 75 -14.67 12.24 -3.13
CA PRO A 75 -13.24 12.40 -3.36
C PRO A 75 -12.39 12.51 -2.09
N ASN A 76 -12.99 12.74 -0.92
CA ASN A 76 -12.29 12.80 0.37
C ASN A 76 -12.31 11.45 1.11
N VAL A 77 -13.13 10.48 0.67
CA VAL A 77 -13.20 9.15 1.27
C VAL A 77 -12.02 8.29 0.79
N ARG A 78 -11.37 7.61 1.72
CA ARG A 78 -10.32 6.63 1.44
C ARG A 78 -10.95 5.24 1.29
N ILE A 79 -10.59 4.50 0.23
CA ILE A 79 -11.19 3.21 -0.12
C ILE A 79 -11.07 2.18 1.01
N TYR A 80 -10.00 2.21 1.81
CA TYR A 80 -9.83 1.31 2.95
C TYR A 80 -10.90 1.46 4.04
N GLN A 81 -11.72 2.53 3.98
CA GLN A 81 -12.86 2.81 4.85
C GLN A 81 -14.18 2.31 4.26
N THR A 82 -14.15 1.58 3.17
CA THR A 82 -15.30 1.03 2.46
C THR A 82 -15.12 -0.47 2.18
N HIS A 83 -16.17 -1.15 1.78
CA HIS A 83 -16.14 -2.55 1.36
C HIS A 83 -15.77 -2.74 -0.12
N GLU A 84 -15.64 -1.64 -0.87
CA GLU A 84 -15.29 -1.69 -2.29
C GLU A 84 -13.86 -2.19 -2.52
N ARG A 85 -13.59 -2.76 -3.70
CA ARG A 85 -12.23 -3.20 -4.05
C ARG A 85 -11.23 -2.05 -4.00
N GLN A 86 -10.15 -2.26 -3.28
CA GLN A 86 -8.98 -1.38 -3.35
C GLN A 86 -7.97 -1.98 -4.32
N THR A 87 -7.94 -1.43 -5.55
CA THR A 87 -7.08 -1.91 -6.63
C THR A 87 -5.60 -1.84 -6.28
N TYR A 88 -4.75 -2.52 -7.07
CA TYR A 88 -3.30 -2.56 -6.85
C TYR A 88 -2.69 -1.17 -6.70
N HIS A 89 -2.03 -0.95 -5.56
CA HIS A 89 -1.45 0.34 -5.19
C HIS A 89 -0.24 0.19 -4.29
N THR A 90 0.42 1.31 -4.06
CA THR A 90 1.44 1.49 -3.02
C THR A 90 0.99 2.56 -2.04
N ASP A 91 1.45 2.45 -0.80
CA ASP A 91 1.24 3.44 0.27
C ASP A 91 2.45 4.41 0.41
N SER A 92 2.41 5.35 1.37
CA SER A 92 3.46 6.34 1.61
C SER A 92 4.43 5.90 2.72
N CYS A 93 5.12 4.75 2.52
CA CYS A 93 6.05 4.19 3.51
C CYS A 93 6.99 3.16 2.87
N ASP A 94 7.96 2.66 3.63
CA ASP A 94 8.86 1.59 3.18
C ASP A 94 8.22 0.21 3.38
N ILE A 95 7.58 -0.01 4.54
CA ILE A 95 6.89 -1.25 4.86
C ILE A 95 5.45 -0.96 5.25
N VAL A 96 4.51 -1.59 4.56
CA VAL A 96 3.12 -1.69 5.00
C VAL A 96 2.99 -2.94 5.88
N ALA A 97 2.55 -2.75 7.12
CA ALA A 97 2.22 -3.84 8.03
C ALA A 97 0.71 -3.87 8.27
N LEU A 98 0.11 -5.06 8.18
CA LEU A 98 -1.30 -5.30 8.45
C LEU A 98 -1.45 -6.43 9.48
N LEU A 99 -2.18 -6.19 10.56
CA LEU A 99 -2.61 -7.23 11.52
C LEU A 99 -4.11 -7.49 11.33
N CYS A 100 -4.46 -8.72 11.02
CA CYS A 100 -5.86 -9.13 10.94
C CYS A 100 -6.42 -9.40 12.34
N LEU A 101 -7.45 -8.65 12.72
CA LEU A 101 -8.23 -8.89 13.94
C LEU A 101 -9.45 -9.74 13.64
N LYS A 102 -10.17 -9.43 12.55
CA LYS A 102 -11.39 -10.09 12.12
C LYS A 102 -11.48 -10.12 10.60
N THR A 103 -12.01 -11.18 10.04
CA THR A 103 -12.25 -11.35 8.60
C THR A 103 -13.68 -10.96 8.22
N ALA A 104 -13.90 -10.63 6.95
CA ALA A 104 -15.23 -10.44 6.39
C ALA A 104 -16.02 -11.77 6.35
N LYS A 105 -17.32 -11.70 6.09
CA LYS A 105 -18.16 -12.87 5.83
C LYS A 105 -17.76 -13.57 4.53
N SER A 106 -17.40 -12.79 3.50
CA SER A 106 -16.88 -13.28 2.23
C SER A 106 -16.07 -12.20 1.51
N GLY A 107 -15.11 -12.59 0.69
CA GLY A 107 -14.21 -11.67 0.01
C GLY A 107 -13.16 -11.05 0.93
N GLY A 108 -12.64 -9.87 0.58
CA GLY A 108 -11.60 -9.19 1.36
C GLY A 108 -10.24 -9.88 1.30
N LEU A 109 -9.98 -10.65 0.23
CA LEU A 109 -8.69 -11.28 0.00
C LEU A 109 -7.62 -10.22 -0.20
N SER A 110 -6.45 -10.44 0.36
CA SER A 110 -5.25 -9.66 0.06
C SER A 110 -4.59 -10.21 -1.19
N ALA A 111 -4.19 -9.33 -2.10
CA ALA A 111 -3.42 -9.72 -3.26
C ALA A 111 -2.12 -8.93 -3.35
N LEU A 112 -1.07 -9.55 -3.86
CA LEU A 112 0.25 -8.96 -4.05
C LEU A 112 0.74 -9.22 -5.47
N VAL A 113 1.40 -8.21 -6.06
CA VAL A 113 2.10 -8.34 -7.34
C VAL A 113 3.43 -7.59 -7.28
N SER A 114 4.47 -8.17 -7.86
CA SER A 114 5.80 -7.53 -7.93
C SER A 114 5.80 -6.42 -8.97
N SER A 115 6.11 -5.19 -8.57
CA SER A 115 6.27 -4.06 -9.48
C SER A 115 7.44 -4.26 -10.45
N THR A 116 8.49 -4.98 -10.02
CA THR A 116 9.61 -5.36 -10.90
C THR A 116 9.19 -6.36 -11.97
N THR A 117 8.28 -7.28 -11.66
CA THR A 117 7.69 -8.18 -12.66
C THR A 117 6.89 -7.39 -13.69
N ILE A 118 6.04 -6.45 -13.24
CA ILE A 118 5.28 -5.58 -14.14
C ILE A 118 6.21 -4.75 -15.04
N PHE A 119 7.25 -4.16 -14.47
CA PHE A 119 8.29 -3.45 -15.23
C PHE A 119 8.90 -4.34 -16.32
N ASN A 120 9.30 -5.56 -16.00
CA ASN A 120 9.92 -6.48 -16.95
C ASN A 120 8.95 -6.88 -18.07
N GLU A 121 7.69 -7.14 -17.74
CA GLU A 121 6.66 -7.44 -18.73
C GLU A 121 6.37 -6.27 -19.67
N MET A 122 6.25 -5.05 -19.14
CA MET A 122 6.12 -3.84 -19.95
C MET A 122 7.35 -3.59 -20.83
N ARG A 123 8.55 -3.81 -20.27
CA ARG A 123 9.80 -3.67 -21.03
C ARG A 123 9.87 -4.64 -22.21
N ARG A 124 9.39 -5.86 -22.02
CA ARG A 124 9.37 -6.90 -23.04
C ARG A 124 8.32 -6.64 -24.13
N GLN A 125 7.14 -6.19 -23.74
CA GLN A 125 5.97 -6.09 -24.63
C GLN A 125 5.84 -4.72 -25.27
N ARG A 126 5.98 -3.64 -24.49
CA ARG A 126 5.75 -2.25 -24.91
C ARG A 126 6.73 -1.30 -24.24
N PRO A 127 8.03 -1.36 -24.61
CA PRO A 127 9.04 -0.45 -24.05
C PRO A 127 8.77 1.03 -24.34
N ASP A 128 7.99 1.33 -25.37
CA ASP A 128 7.53 2.67 -25.72
C ASP A 128 6.57 3.22 -24.65
N LEU A 129 5.67 2.40 -24.11
CA LEU A 129 4.75 2.79 -23.03
C LEU A 129 5.45 2.85 -21.69
N LEU A 130 6.36 1.91 -21.42
CA LEU A 130 7.13 1.89 -20.18
C LEU A 130 7.88 3.21 -19.96
N LYS A 131 8.46 3.81 -20.99
CA LYS A 131 9.17 5.10 -20.90
C LYS A 131 8.32 6.23 -20.35
N LEU A 132 7.01 6.21 -20.62
CA LEU A 132 6.07 7.22 -20.14
C LEU A 132 5.87 7.13 -18.62
N LEU A 133 5.98 5.94 -18.04
CA LEU A 133 5.84 5.72 -16.61
C LEU A 133 7.07 6.17 -15.79
N PHE A 134 8.14 6.61 -16.43
CA PHE A 134 9.27 7.32 -15.84
C PHE A 134 9.10 8.85 -15.90
N GLN A 135 8.03 9.35 -16.51
CA GLN A 135 7.71 10.77 -16.51
C GLN A 135 6.84 11.11 -15.29
N PRO A 136 6.98 12.32 -14.73
CA PRO A 136 6.13 12.75 -13.63
C PRO A 136 4.65 12.75 -14.03
N ILE A 137 3.81 12.17 -13.18
CA ILE A 137 2.37 12.08 -13.34
C ILE A 137 1.72 12.70 -12.11
N ALA A 138 0.73 13.59 -12.33
CA ALA A 138 -0.02 14.21 -11.25
C ALA A 138 -0.81 13.16 -10.45
N THR A 139 -0.71 13.25 -9.13
CA THR A 139 -1.37 12.33 -8.18
C THR A 139 -2.07 13.16 -7.12
N ASP A 140 -3.37 12.95 -6.93
CA ASP A 140 -4.23 13.68 -6.01
C ASP A 140 -3.86 13.39 -4.54
N ARG A 141 -3.77 14.42 -3.72
CA ARG A 141 -3.56 14.30 -2.26
C ARG A 141 -4.83 13.96 -1.48
N ARG A 142 -5.98 13.87 -2.14
CA ARG A 142 -7.27 13.46 -1.54
C ARG A 142 -7.65 14.30 -0.32
N GLY A 143 -7.50 15.62 -0.43
CA GLY A 143 -7.84 16.57 0.64
C GLY A 143 -6.77 16.71 1.74
N GLU A 144 -5.74 15.87 1.76
CA GLU A 144 -4.62 15.99 2.71
C GLU A 144 -3.52 16.86 2.12
N VAL A 145 -3.81 18.16 2.01
CA VAL A 145 -2.92 19.13 1.39
C VAL A 145 -2.14 19.86 2.50
N PRO A 146 -0.80 19.70 2.57
CA PRO A 146 0.01 20.52 3.48
C PRO A 146 -0.10 22.00 3.14
N GLU A 147 0.06 22.86 4.13
CA GLU A 147 0.01 24.31 3.95
C GLU A 147 1.00 24.77 2.87
N GLY A 148 0.54 25.62 1.95
CA GLY A 148 1.34 26.14 0.84
C GLY A 148 1.64 25.14 -0.29
N GLN A 149 1.10 23.92 -0.23
CA GLN A 149 1.27 22.91 -1.27
C GLN A 149 0.11 22.86 -2.26
N LYS A 150 0.36 22.33 -3.46
CA LYS A 150 -0.69 22.02 -4.43
C LYS A 150 -1.56 20.86 -3.95
N PRO A 151 -2.84 20.75 -4.38
CA PRO A 151 -3.72 19.64 -4.03
C PRO A 151 -3.32 18.30 -4.70
N TYR A 152 -2.27 18.32 -5.48
CA TYR A 152 -1.63 17.15 -6.10
C TYR A 152 -0.11 17.28 -6.00
N PHE A 153 0.57 16.17 -6.22
CA PHE A 153 2.02 16.11 -6.42
C PHE A 153 2.33 15.38 -7.71
N GLU A 154 3.53 15.58 -8.25
CA GLU A 154 3.96 15.00 -9.52
C GLU A 154 5.10 14.03 -9.30
N ILE A 155 4.89 12.75 -9.60
CA ILE A 155 5.88 11.70 -9.38
C ILE A 155 5.77 10.63 -10.48
N PRO A 156 6.90 10.09 -11.00
CA PRO A 156 6.87 8.95 -11.90
C PRO A 156 6.35 7.68 -11.22
N VAL A 157 5.65 6.82 -11.97
CA VAL A 157 5.25 5.49 -11.49
C VAL A 157 6.47 4.63 -11.19
N PHE A 158 7.47 4.65 -12.07
CA PHE A 158 8.75 3.99 -11.87
C PHE A 158 9.88 5.00 -11.69
N ASN A 159 10.74 4.75 -10.72
CA ASN A 159 11.88 5.58 -10.40
C ASN A 159 13.13 4.69 -10.29
N TRP A 160 14.17 5.03 -11.03
CA TRP A 160 15.48 4.38 -10.94
C TRP A 160 16.44 5.28 -10.16
N HIS A 161 16.86 4.86 -8.97
CA HIS A 161 17.74 5.65 -8.12
C HIS A 161 18.70 4.76 -7.32
N ALA A 162 19.98 5.13 -7.28
CA ALA A 162 21.03 4.42 -6.53
C ALA A 162 21.06 2.89 -6.77
N GLY A 163 20.76 2.45 -8.01
CA GLY A 163 20.74 1.03 -8.37
C GLY A 163 19.43 0.30 -8.08
N TYR A 164 18.41 1.01 -7.55
CA TYR A 164 17.09 0.43 -7.22
C TYR A 164 15.99 0.92 -8.16
N LEU A 165 15.16 -0.01 -8.61
CA LEU A 165 13.87 0.30 -9.21
C LEU A 165 12.82 0.41 -8.11
N THR A 166 12.18 1.56 -8.00
CA THR A 166 11.14 1.83 -7.00
C THR A 166 9.85 2.20 -7.70
N ALA A 167 8.74 1.59 -7.30
CA ALA A 167 7.41 1.93 -7.82
C ALA A 167 6.60 2.72 -6.81
N ILE A 168 5.77 3.64 -7.33
CA ILE A 168 4.73 4.34 -6.59
C ILE A 168 3.52 4.45 -7.51
N TYR A 169 2.37 3.95 -7.05
CA TYR A 169 1.19 3.86 -7.91
C TYR A 169 -0.11 3.86 -7.12
N GLN A 170 -1.07 4.63 -7.60
CA GLN A 170 -2.47 4.57 -7.21
C GLN A 170 -3.33 5.14 -8.34
N ARG A 171 -3.90 4.27 -9.18
CA ARG A 171 -4.66 4.65 -10.37
C ARG A 171 -5.75 5.68 -10.09
N GLN A 172 -6.55 5.44 -9.09
CA GLN A 172 -7.65 6.35 -8.75
C GLN A 172 -7.17 7.75 -8.33
N TYR A 173 -5.97 7.88 -7.76
CA TYR A 173 -5.41 9.18 -7.39
C TYR A 173 -4.81 9.89 -8.61
N VAL A 174 -4.29 9.14 -9.57
CA VAL A 174 -3.84 9.65 -10.86
C VAL A 174 -5.02 10.18 -11.66
N ASP A 175 -6.09 9.39 -11.79
CA ASP A 175 -7.30 9.79 -12.51
C ASP A 175 -7.99 10.98 -11.82
N SER A 176 -8.10 10.96 -10.49
CA SER A 176 -8.71 12.04 -9.71
C SER A 176 -7.92 13.36 -9.82
N ALA A 177 -6.60 13.31 -10.00
CA ALA A 177 -5.78 14.52 -10.17
C ALA A 177 -6.16 15.31 -11.42
N GLN A 178 -6.76 14.64 -12.43
CA GLN A 178 -7.20 15.29 -13.67
C GLN A 178 -8.37 16.26 -13.47
N ARG A 179 -9.00 16.29 -12.30
CA ARG A 179 -10.02 17.31 -11.93
C ARG A 179 -9.42 18.69 -11.66
N PHE A 180 -8.14 18.79 -11.34
CA PHE A 180 -7.46 20.06 -11.08
C PHE A 180 -7.05 20.71 -12.40
N PRO A 181 -7.48 21.96 -12.70
CA PRO A 181 -7.15 22.64 -13.98
C PRO A 181 -5.65 22.78 -14.21
N GLU A 182 -4.86 22.99 -13.16
CA GLU A 182 -3.40 23.21 -13.21
C GLU A 182 -2.59 21.91 -13.27
N ALA A 183 -3.22 20.75 -13.09
CA ALA A 183 -2.52 19.47 -13.15
C ALA A 183 -2.12 19.14 -14.61
N PRO A 184 -0.90 18.63 -14.83
CA PRO A 184 -0.50 18.12 -16.14
C PRO A 184 -1.48 17.09 -16.65
N ARG A 185 -1.91 17.25 -17.93
CA ARG A 185 -2.88 16.35 -18.54
C ARG A 185 -2.24 15.06 -19.00
N LEU A 186 -2.91 13.95 -18.73
CA LEU A 186 -2.54 12.67 -19.31
C LEU A 186 -2.83 12.68 -20.81
N SER A 187 -1.83 12.35 -21.63
CA SER A 187 -2.07 12.07 -23.04
C SER A 187 -2.72 10.70 -23.20
N ALA A 188 -3.33 10.42 -24.36
CA ALA A 188 -3.86 9.10 -24.69
C ALA A 188 -2.81 7.99 -24.51
N ARG A 189 -1.53 8.29 -24.79
CA ARG A 189 -0.42 7.35 -24.60
C ARG A 189 -0.09 7.10 -23.11
N HIS A 190 -0.23 8.10 -22.23
CA HIS A 190 -0.10 7.89 -20.78
C HIS A 190 -1.25 7.01 -20.29
N ILE A 191 -2.47 7.23 -20.75
CA ILE A 191 -3.63 6.39 -20.38
C ILE A 191 -3.39 4.94 -20.83
N GLU A 192 -2.95 4.73 -22.09
CA GLU A 192 -2.59 3.40 -22.62
C GLU A 192 -1.51 2.71 -21.75
N ALA A 193 -0.50 3.45 -21.28
CA ALA A 193 0.55 2.93 -20.42
C ALA A 193 0.02 2.52 -19.04
N LEU A 194 -0.84 3.33 -18.44
CA LEU A 194 -1.48 3.05 -17.15
C LEU A 194 -2.46 1.87 -17.27
N ASP A 195 -3.22 1.79 -18.36
CA ASP A 195 -4.14 0.68 -18.62
C ASP A 195 -3.39 -0.65 -18.81
N MET A 196 -2.25 -0.63 -19.51
CA MET A 196 -1.38 -1.80 -19.61
C MET A 196 -0.80 -2.21 -18.25
N PHE A 197 -0.38 -1.24 -17.43
CA PHE A 197 0.10 -1.49 -16.07
C PHE A 197 -1.00 -2.18 -15.23
N ASP A 198 -2.22 -1.65 -15.25
CA ASP A 198 -3.36 -2.21 -14.53
C ASP A 198 -3.73 -3.61 -15.07
N ALA A 199 -3.70 -3.82 -16.37
CA ALA A 199 -3.96 -5.14 -16.97
C ALA A 199 -2.95 -6.19 -16.50
N LEU A 200 -1.65 -5.83 -16.46
CA LEU A 200 -0.60 -6.72 -15.99
C LEU A 200 -0.71 -7.00 -14.49
N THR A 201 -1.03 -6.01 -13.65
CA THR A 201 -1.24 -6.26 -12.21
C THR A 201 -2.41 -7.20 -11.95
N ASN A 202 -3.42 -7.20 -12.83
CA ASN A 202 -4.59 -8.07 -12.76
C ASN A 202 -4.42 -9.42 -13.50
N ASP A 203 -3.27 -9.67 -14.12
CA ASP A 203 -3.01 -10.97 -14.75
C ASP A 203 -2.84 -12.06 -13.68
N PRO A 204 -3.70 -13.11 -13.68
CA PRO A 204 -3.66 -14.14 -12.65
C PRO A 204 -2.36 -14.96 -12.61
N ARG A 205 -1.52 -14.85 -13.64
CA ARG A 205 -0.20 -15.48 -13.70
C ARG A 205 0.87 -14.68 -12.97
N LEU A 206 0.64 -13.40 -12.67
CA LEU A 206 1.64 -12.47 -12.14
C LEU A 206 1.40 -12.08 -10.69
N HIS A 207 0.18 -12.22 -10.17
CA HIS A 207 -0.18 -11.90 -8.80
C HIS A 207 -0.51 -13.14 -7.98
N MET A 208 -0.50 -12.98 -6.67
CA MET A 208 -0.93 -14.00 -5.72
C MET A 208 -2.02 -13.46 -4.80
N PHE A 209 -2.96 -14.33 -4.44
CA PHE A 209 -3.95 -14.05 -3.40
C PHE A 209 -3.56 -14.69 -2.08
N MET A 210 -4.00 -14.06 -1.01
CA MET A 210 -3.88 -14.56 0.35
C MET A 210 -5.18 -14.27 1.12
N GLU A 211 -5.67 -15.28 1.82
CA GLU A 211 -6.73 -15.11 2.78
C GLU A 211 -6.13 -14.90 4.17
N PHE A 212 -6.49 -13.78 4.80
CA PHE A 212 -6.12 -13.51 6.19
C PHE A 212 -6.89 -14.40 7.15
N LYS A 213 -6.20 -14.80 8.22
CA LYS A 213 -6.83 -15.36 9.43
C LYS A 213 -6.61 -14.40 10.61
N PRO A 214 -7.50 -14.39 11.61
CA PRO A 214 -7.24 -13.64 12.83
C PRO A 214 -5.87 -13.97 13.41
N GLY A 215 -5.10 -12.92 13.75
CA GLY A 215 -3.72 -13.06 14.24
C GLY A 215 -2.63 -13.13 13.16
N ASP A 216 -2.98 -13.07 11.87
CA ASP A 216 -1.99 -12.94 10.80
C ASP A 216 -1.45 -11.52 10.74
N VAL A 217 -0.11 -11.39 10.62
CA VAL A 217 0.58 -10.13 10.31
C VAL A 217 1.24 -10.25 8.93
N GLN A 218 0.81 -9.43 7.99
CA GLN A 218 1.45 -9.27 6.68
C GLN A 218 2.38 -8.07 6.71
N LEU A 219 3.61 -8.24 6.24
CA LEU A 219 4.59 -7.18 6.02
C LEU A 219 4.89 -7.12 4.51
N VAL A 220 4.82 -5.95 3.90
CA VAL A 220 5.00 -5.77 2.46
C VAL A 220 5.98 -4.64 2.21
N HIS A 221 7.02 -4.89 1.40
CA HIS A 221 7.93 -3.86 0.91
C HIS A 221 7.23 -3.00 -0.14
N ASN A 222 6.80 -1.86 0.27
CA ASN A 222 5.91 -1.00 -0.47
C ASN A 222 6.50 -0.43 -1.78
N HIS A 223 7.83 -0.46 -1.93
CA HIS A 223 8.53 0.06 -3.11
C HIS A 223 8.75 -1.00 -4.22
N THR A 224 8.51 -2.28 -3.94
CA THR A 224 8.67 -3.39 -4.89
C THR A 224 7.43 -4.24 -5.07
N MET A 225 6.45 -4.07 -4.20
CA MET A 225 5.20 -4.82 -4.24
C MET A 225 4.01 -3.85 -4.28
N LEU A 226 3.09 -4.10 -5.20
CA LEU A 226 1.77 -3.50 -5.13
C LEU A 226 0.85 -4.46 -4.38
N HIS A 227 -0.09 -3.91 -3.64
CA HIS A 227 -1.07 -4.67 -2.90
C HIS A 227 -2.50 -4.25 -3.24
N ASP A 228 -3.41 -5.21 -3.16
CA ASP A 228 -4.83 -5.08 -3.50
C ASP A 228 -5.65 -5.76 -2.41
N ARG A 229 -6.87 -5.32 -2.23
CA ARG A 229 -7.88 -6.01 -1.44
C ARG A 229 -9.15 -6.11 -2.27
N THR A 230 -9.61 -7.35 -2.49
CA THR A 230 -10.89 -7.58 -3.18
C THR A 230 -12.05 -6.95 -2.41
N SER A 231 -13.15 -6.62 -3.08
CA SER A 231 -14.39 -6.26 -2.41
C SER A 231 -14.82 -7.34 -1.42
N PHE A 232 -15.61 -6.98 -0.43
CA PHE A 232 -16.09 -7.93 0.57
C PHE A 232 -17.51 -7.65 1.01
N VAL A 233 -18.15 -8.68 1.53
CA VAL A 233 -19.41 -8.60 2.24
C VAL A 233 -19.14 -8.79 3.73
N ASP A 234 -19.55 -7.84 4.53
CA ASP A 234 -19.32 -7.91 5.97
C ASP A 234 -20.44 -8.66 6.70
N TRP A 235 -20.18 -8.98 7.96
CA TRP A 235 -21.17 -9.53 8.85
C TRP A 235 -22.17 -8.44 9.24
N PRO A 236 -23.46 -8.75 9.38
CA PRO A 236 -24.45 -7.78 9.83
C PRO A 236 -24.17 -7.30 11.26
N GLU A 237 -23.65 -8.20 12.11
CA GLU A 237 -23.31 -7.89 13.51
C GLU A 237 -22.03 -7.02 13.58
N PRO A 238 -22.10 -5.78 14.13
CA PRO A 238 -20.96 -4.88 14.18
C PRO A 238 -19.71 -5.49 14.84
N GLY A 239 -19.92 -6.31 15.88
CA GLY A 239 -18.82 -6.96 16.61
C GLY A 239 -18.06 -8.03 15.82
N ARG A 240 -18.59 -8.47 14.67
CA ARG A 240 -17.97 -9.50 13.80
C ARG A 240 -17.35 -8.93 12.53
N ARG A 241 -17.62 -7.65 12.21
CA ARG A 241 -17.19 -7.01 10.97
C ARG A 241 -15.68 -7.06 10.79
N ARG A 242 -15.27 -7.13 9.54
CA ARG A 242 -13.85 -7.13 9.12
C ARG A 242 -13.11 -5.96 9.75
N HIS A 243 -11.96 -6.26 10.37
CA HIS A 243 -11.14 -5.24 10.99
C HIS A 243 -9.67 -5.64 10.97
N LEU A 244 -8.83 -4.81 10.35
CA LEU A 244 -7.38 -4.93 10.43
C LEU A 244 -6.79 -3.67 11.06
N LEU A 245 -5.66 -3.83 11.74
CA LEU A 245 -4.79 -2.71 12.11
C LEU A 245 -3.71 -2.56 11.05
N ARG A 246 -3.32 -1.32 10.77
CA ARG A 246 -2.27 -0.99 9.80
C ARG A 246 -1.20 -0.11 10.44
N LEU A 247 0.06 -0.39 10.13
CA LEU A 247 1.20 0.49 10.37
C LEU A 247 1.88 0.81 9.04
N TRP A 248 2.29 2.04 8.88
CA TRP A 248 3.25 2.47 7.87
C TRP A 248 4.58 2.70 8.56
N LEU A 249 5.63 2.00 8.12
CA LEU A 249 6.93 2.05 8.75
C LEU A 249 7.97 2.67 7.80
N ALA A 250 8.75 3.60 8.34
CA ALA A 250 10.02 4.02 7.78
C ALA A 250 11.08 3.04 8.32
N ALA A 251 11.59 2.16 7.46
CA ALA A 251 12.52 1.12 7.88
C ALA A 251 13.93 1.67 8.12
N ASP A 252 14.61 1.17 9.16
CA ASP A 252 15.99 1.63 9.51
C ASP A 252 17.00 1.39 8.37
N HIS A 253 16.78 0.35 7.56
CA HIS A 253 17.63 -0.05 6.44
C HIS A 253 16.89 0.07 5.10
N ALA A 254 16.03 1.08 4.95
CA ALA A 254 15.33 1.36 3.72
C ALA A 254 16.31 1.69 2.57
N ARG A 255 15.89 1.37 1.35
CA ARG A 255 16.62 1.81 0.16
C ARG A 255 16.62 3.32 0.04
N PRO A 256 17.67 3.95 -0.52
CA PRO A 256 17.65 5.37 -0.82
C PRO A 256 16.53 5.67 -1.85
N LEU A 257 15.77 6.72 -1.58
CA LEU A 257 14.70 7.20 -2.45
C LEU A 257 15.16 8.48 -3.16
N PRO A 258 14.73 8.73 -4.41
CA PRO A 258 14.99 9.99 -5.08
C PRO A 258 14.22 11.14 -4.39
N GLU A 259 14.74 12.36 -4.50
CA GLU A 259 14.20 13.56 -3.84
C GLU A 259 12.71 13.78 -4.14
N VAL A 260 12.24 13.40 -5.33
CA VAL A 260 10.83 13.53 -5.72
C VAL A 260 9.86 12.84 -4.75
N PHE A 261 10.32 11.85 -3.98
CA PHE A 261 9.50 11.19 -2.95
C PHE A 261 9.22 12.08 -1.74
N ALA A 262 10.03 13.12 -1.49
CA ALA A 262 9.78 14.07 -0.40
C ALA A 262 8.44 14.82 -0.54
N GLN A 263 7.89 14.90 -1.74
CA GLN A 263 6.56 15.49 -1.97
C GLN A 263 5.42 14.70 -1.34
N ARG A 264 5.67 13.44 -0.98
CA ARG A 264 4.66 12.51 -0.47
C ARG A 264 4.70 12.33 1.05
N TYR A 265 5.77 12.76 1.70
CA TYR A 265 6.04 12.54 3.12
C TYR A 265 5.92 13.83 3.93
#